data_ad93eefd0e5101fef32a3ba79fe4739d
#
_entry.id   ad93eefd0e5101fef32a3ba79fe4739d
#
_cell.length_a   1.000
_cell.length_b   1.000
_cell.length_c   1.000
_cell.angle_alpha   90.00
_cell.angle_beta   90.00
_cell.angle_gamma   90.00
#
_symmetry.space_group_name_H-M   'P 1'
#
loop_
_entity.id
_entity.type
_entity.pdbx_description
1 polymer ?
#
loop_
_entity_poly.entity_id
_entity_poly.type
_entity_poly.pdbx_seq_one_letter_code
_entity_poly.pdbx_strand_id
1 'polypeptide(L)'
;MGFEQRRQERQALSEHLLAQDWNVFGTLKFVNGRTICRQTAHKLLRSYWNKIDRVIYGKAAERQNMRVPRWCFAHEGSDNENFHIHFVMPSPLQDTEHMCCLLNALWAQHHAQTAPLTKNWIMPVQDRAAVAGYVTHEYWRMGSDTILDELCWDQTLSDTMAQYAHAQQTYRIQRAASPLWLRQAQ
;
A
#
# COMPACT_ATOMS: atom_id res chain seq x y z
N MET A 1 7.44 2.21 28.05
CA MET A 1 7.97 1.12 27.21
C MET A 1 9.45 1.37 27.00
N GLY A 2 10.32 0.39 27.33
CA GLY A 2 11.78 0.56 27.23
C GLY A 2 12.28 0.48 25.79
N PHE A 3 13.46 1.05 25.53
CA PHE A 3 14.09 1.04 24.20
C PHE A 3 14.31 -0.40 23.68
N GLU A 4 14.76 -1.31 24.53
CA GLU A 4 15.02 -2.69 24.16
C GLU A 4 13.75 -3.43 23.74
N GLN A 5 12.63 -3.18 24.45
CA GLN A 5 11.34 -3.77 24.07
C GLN A 5 10.90 -3.31 22.69
N ARG A 6 11.01 -2.01 22.37
CA ARG A 6 10.68 -1.47 21.03
C ARG A 6 11.56 -2.06 19.93
N ARG A 7 12.82 -2.32 20.24
CA ARG A 7 13.75 -2.97 19.30
C ARG A 7 13.31 -4.39 18.99
N GLN A 8 12.93 -5.17 19.99
CA GLN A 8 12.43 -6.53 19.83
C GLN A 8 11.11 -6.56 19.05
N GLU A 9 10.18 -5.67 19.38
CA GLU A 9 8.90 -5.55 18.67
C GLU A 9 9.11 -5.17 17.19
N ARG A 10 9.99 -4.21 16.90
CA ARG A 10 10.35 -3.85 15.52
C ARG A 10 10.97 -5.02 14.77
N GLN A 11 11.85 -5.77 15.41
CA GLN A 11 12.47 -6.93 14.80
C GLN A 11 11.41 -7.99 14.48
N ALA A 12 10.53 -8.31 15.43
CA ALA A 12 9.44 -9.25 15.22
C ALA A 12 8.50 -8.81 14.08
N LEU A 13 8.18 -7.51 13.99
CA LEU A 13 7.40 -6.95 12.88
C LEU A 13 8.12 -7.13 11.54
N SER A 14 9.42 -6.85 11.47
CA SER A 14 10.22 -7.04 10.26
C SER A 14 10.26 -8.51 9.84
N GLU A 15 10.46 -9.43 10.78
CA GLU A 15 10.43 -10.88 10.54
C GLU A 15 9.05 -11.34 10.08
N HIS A 16 7.97 -10.84 10.69
CA HIS A 16 6.62 -11.12 10.25
C HIS A 16 6.40 -10.68 8.80
N LEU A 17 6.83 -9.46 8.43
CA LEU A 17 6.73 -8.99 7.05
C LEU A 17 7.52 -9.87 6.09
N LEU A 18 8.73 -10.30 6.46
CA LEU A 18 9.56 -11.17 5.63
C LEU A 18 8.95 -12.56 5.40
N ALA A 19 8.14 -13.04 6.35
CA ALA A 19 7.40 -14.28 6.22
C ALA A 19 6.19 -14.20 5.27
N GLN A 20 5.73 -12.98 4.96
CA GLN A 20 4.62 -12.75 4.02
C GLN A 20 5.12 -12.71 2.58
N ASP A 21 4.23 -12.98 1.63
CA ASP A 21 4.55 -12.87 0.20
C ASP A 21 4.13 -11.49 -0.32
N TRP A 22 5.12 -10.63 -0.63
CA TRP A 22 4.91 -9.32 -1.22
C TRP A 22 6.06 -8.96 -2.17
N ASN A 23 5.74 -8.26 -3.24
CA ASN A 23 6.67 -7.89 -4.30
C ASN A 23 6.52 -6.46 -4.80
N VAL A 24 5.62 -5.68 -4.15
CA VAL A 24 5.46 -4.24 -4.39
C VAL A 24 5.76 -3.48 -3.11
N PHE A 25 6.57 -2.44 -3.22
CA PHE A 25 6.77 -1.42 -2.19
C PHE A 25 6.31 -0.07 -2.72
N GLY A 26 5.71 0.74 -1.85
CA GLY A 26 5.30 2.08 -2.21
C GLY A 26 5.45 3.11 -1.11
N THR A 27 5.73 4.33 -1.55
CA THR A 27 5.68 5.56 -0.74
C THR A 27 4.62 6.48 -1.33
N LEU A 28 3.55 6.69 -0.59
CA LEU A 28 2.47 7.60 -0.93
C LEU A 28 2.66 8.92 -0.20
N LYS A 29 2.87 9.99 -0.94
CA LYS A 29 3.05 11.34 -0.39
C LYS A 29 1.80 12.18 -0.53
N PHE A 30 1.73 13.23 0.27
CA PHE A 30 0.71 14.27 0.19
C PHE A 30 1.32 15.54 -0.42
N VAL A 31 0.48 16.42 -0.95
CA VAL A 31 0.92 17.73 -1.50
C VAL A 31 1.68 18.50 -0.44
N ASN A 32 1.18 18.48 0.80
CA ASN A 32 1.82 19.08 1.94
C ASN A 32 1.81 18.10 3.14
N GLY A 33 2.91 17.41 3.33
CA GLY A 33 3.10 16.47 4.44
C GLY A 33 3.17 17.13 5.83
N ARG A 34 3.41 18.45 5.89
CA ARG A 34 3.46 19.20 7.16
C ARG A 34 2.07 19.50 7.73
N THR A 35 1.10 19.72 6.84
CA THR A 35 -0.23 20.20 7.25
C THR A 35 -1.30 19.14 7.25
N ILE A 36 -1.05 17.99 6.61
CA ILE A 36 -2.03 16.91 6.60
C ILE A 36 -2.11 16.25 7.97
N CYS A 37 -3.27 16.25 8.57
CA CYS A 37 -3.45 15.51 9.81
C CYS A 37 -3.66 14.01 9.54
N ARG A 38 -3.22 13.19 10.48
CA ARG A 38 -3.29 11.71 10.41
C ARG A 38 -4.70 11.21 10.09
N GLN A 39 -5.73 11.80 10.69
CA GLN A 39 -7.12 11.41 10.44
C GLN A 39 -7.55 11.65 8.99
N THR A 40 -7.14 12.77 8.38
CA THR A 40 -7.42 13.06 6.97
C THR A 40 -6.66 12.10 6.07
N ALA A 41 -5.38 11.87 6.34
CA ALA A 41 -4.57 10.90 5.60
C ALA A 41 -5.19 9.51 5.64
N HIS A 42 -5.66 9.07 6.81
CA HIS A 42 -6.33 7.78 7.00
C HIS A 42 -7.61 7.66 6.17
N LYS A 43 -8.46 8.70 6.15
CA LYS A 43 -9.68 8.73 5.30
C LYS A 43 -9.35 8.64 3.82
N LEU A 44 -8.33 9.38 3.36
CA LEU A 44 -7.88 9.35 1.97
C LEU A 44 -7.34 7.97 1.58
N LEU A 45 -6.53 7.37 2.44
CA LEU A 45 -6.00 6.03 2.21
C LEU A 45 -7.09 4.96 2.16
N ARG A 46 -8.05 4.99 3.08
CA ARG A 46 -9.19 4.06 3.08
C ARG A 46 -9.97 4.17 1.76
N SER A 47 -10.27 5.39 1.33
CA SER A 47 -10.95 5.64 0.06
C SER A 47 -10.13 5.17 -1.14
N TYR A 48 -8.81 5.41 -1.12
CA TYR A 48 -7.87 4.96 -2.14
C TYR A 48 -7.83 3.42 -2.24
N TRP A 49 -7.65 2.72 -1.13
CA TRP A 49 -7.61 1.26 -1.12
C TRP A 49 -8.94 0.65 -1.56
N ASN A 50 -10.06 1.22 -1.16
CA ASN A 50 -11.36 0.79 -1.68
C ASN A 50 -11.46 0.94 -3.21
N LYS A 51 -10.86 2.00 -3.77
CA LYS A 51 -10.80 2.19 -5.23
C LYS A 51 -9.91 1.13 -5.89
N ILE A 52 -8.73 0.83 -5.31
CA ILE A 52 -7.85 -0.24 -5.78
C ILE A 52 -8.58 -1.59 -5.77
N ASP A 53 -9.18 -1.95 -4.65
CA ASP A 53 -9.90 -3.20 -4.50
C ASP A 53 -11.01 -3.34 -5.55
N ARG A 54 -11.74 -2.26 -5.86
CA ARG A 54 -12.75 -2.24 -6.93
C ARG A 54 -12.15 -2.38 -8.32
N VAL A 55 -11.01 -1.74 -8.59
CA VAL A 55 -10.33 -1.85 -9.88
C VAL A 55 -9.86 -3.28 -10.11
N ILE A 56 -9.38 -3.95 -9.06
CA ILE A 56 -8.86 -5.32 -9.14
C ILE A 56 -9.98 -6.36 -9.14
N TYR A 57 -10.92 -6.27 -8.21
CA TYR A 57 -11.95 -7.31 -7.99
C TYR A 57 -13.35 -6.94 -8.49
N GLY A 58 -13.54 -5.74 -9.02
CA GLY A 58 -14.85 -5.27 -9.48
C GLY A 58 -15.89 -5.31 -8.37
N LYS A 59 -17.08 -5.82 -8.69
CA LYS A 59 -18.20 -5.93 -7.72
C LYS A 59 -17.92 -6.89 -6.56
N ALA A 60 -16.98 -7.81 -6.71
CA ALA A 60 -16.63 -8.75 -5.66
C ALA A 60 -15.93 -8.05 -4.47
N ALA A 61 -15.24 -6.93 -4.71
CA ALA A 61 -14.68 -6.10 -3.65
C ALA A 61 -15.75 -5.66 -2.63
N GLU A 62 -16.97 -5.36 -3.09
CA GLU A 62 -18.06 -4.93 -2.22
C GLU A 62 -18.89 -6.11 -1.70
N ARG A 63 -19.28 -7.03 -2.61
CA ARG A 63 -20.23 -8.10 -2.28
C ARG A 63 -19.63 -9.22 -1.45
N GLN A 64 -18.33 -9.48 -1.62
CA GLN A 64 -17.61 -10.58 -1.00
C GLN A 64 -16.48 -10.09 -0.10
N ASN A 65 -16.38 -8.76 0.13
CA ASN A 65 -15.31 -8.12 0.89
C ASN A 65 -13.90 -8.52 0.42
N MET A 66 -13.72 -8.72 -0.90
CA MET A 66 -12.41 -9.04 -1.45
C MET A 66 -11.49 -7.82 -1.39
N ARG A 67 -10.30 -8.02 -0.85
CA ARG A 67 -9.28 -6.99 -0.66
C ARG A 67 -7.93 -7.47 -1.17
N VAL A 68 -7.16 -6.58 -1.74
CA VAL A 68 -5.75 -6.87 -2.03
C VAL A 68 -4.99 -6.88 -0.70
N PRO A 69 -4.26 -7.96 -0.37
CA PRO A 69 -3.42 -8.00 0.83
C PRO A 69 -2.43 -6.84 0.83
N ARG A 70 -2.21 -6.23 1.99
CA ARG A 70 -1.32 -5.07 2.14
C ARG A 70 -1.02 -4.76 3.58
N TRP A 71 0.15 -4.19 3.81
CA TRP A 71 0.58 -3.66 5.11
C TRP A 71 0.96 -2.20 4.93
N CYS A 72 0.36 -1.33 5.73
CA CYS A 72 0.51 0.13 5.62
C CYS A 72 1.16 0.70 6.87
N PHE A 73 2.11 1.61 6.67
CA PHE A 73 2.92 2.21 7.73
C PHE A 73 2.92 3.73 7.61
N ALA A 74 2.60 4.42 8.69
CA ALA A 74 2.72 5.87 8.77
C ALA A 74 4.17 6.26 9.09
N HIS A 75 4.68 7.24 8.36
CA HIS A 75 5.97 7.86 8.61
C HIS A 75 5.79 9.37 8.72
N GLU A 76 6.36 9.97 9.77
CA GLU A 76 6.21 11.40 10.04
C GLU A 76 7.49 12.20 9.75
N GLY A 77 8.61 11.50 9.52
CA GLY A 77 9.93 12.11 9.42
C GLY A 77 10.46 12.56 10.79
N SER A 78 11.71 13.02 10.85
CA SER A 78 12.38 13.37 12.11
C SER A 78 11.69 14.51 12.85
N ASP A 79 11.08 15.45 12.15
CA ASP A 79 10.52 16.68 12.72
C ASP A 79 8.99 16.78 12.53
N ASN A 80 8.31 15.69 12.28
CA ASN A 80 6.88 15.62 11.93
C ASN A 80 6.50 16.49 10.72
N GLU A 81 7.47 16.82 9.87
CA GLU A 81 7.29 17.74 8.76
C GLU A 81 7.01 17.05 7.42
N ASN A 82 7.14 15.74 7.37
CA ASN A 82 7.06 15.00 6.13
C ASN A 82 6.19 13.75 6.27
N PHE A 83 4.95 13.94 6.71
CA PHE A 83 4.02 12.82 6.82
C PHE A 83 3.80 12.16 5.45
N HIS A 84 4.04 10.87 5.39
CA HIS A 84 3.83 10.02 4.22
C HIS A 84 3.52 8.59 4.66
N ILE A 85 3.10 7.77 3.72
CA ILE A 85 2.73 6.39 3.99
C ILE A 85 3.62 5.47 3.18
N HIS A 86 4.22 4.50 3.84
CA HIS A 86 4.78 3.33 3.19
C HIS A 86 3.79 2.18 3.18
N PHE A 87 3.85 1.37 2.13
CA PHE A 87 3.12 0.13 2.10
C PHE A 87 3.93 -0.95 1.39
N VAL A 88 3.64 -2.20 1.74
CA VAL A 88 4.06 -3.37 0.99
C VAL A 88 2.85 -4.22 0.67
N MET A 89 2.85 -4.87 -0.49
CA MET A 89 1.75 -5.73 -0.93
C MET A 89 2.21 -6.73 -1.98
N PRO A 90 1.54 -7.89 -2.11
CA PRO A 90 1.69 -8.73 -3.28
C PRO A 90 0.97 -8.08 -4.47
N SER A 91 1.56 -8.20 -5.66
CA SER A 91 0.86 -7.80 -6.88
C SER A 91 -0.18 -8.86 -7.25
N PRO A 92 -1.46 -8.51 -7.33
CA PRO A 92 -2.48 -9.41 -7.87
C PRO A 92 -2.41 -9.56 -9.39
N LEU A 93 -1.60 -8.74 -10.05
CA LEU A 93 -1.37 -8.79 -11.49
C LEU A 93 -0.04 -9.49 -11.78
N GLN A 94 0.02 -10.22 -12.91
CA GLN A 94 1.24 -10.87 -13.37
C GLN A 94 2.37 -9.86 -13.61
N ASP A 95 2.02 -8.72 -14.22
CA ASP A 95 2.92 -7.61 -14.47
C ASP A 95 2.96 -6.71 -13.23
N THR A 96 4.00 -6.86 -12.44
CA THR A 96 4.21 -6.08 -11.20
C THR A 96 4.51 -4.61 -11.50
N GLU A 97 5.23 -4.30 -12.61
CA GLU A 97 5.50 -2.92 -12.99
C GLU A 97 4.21 -2.21 -13.38
N HIS A 98 3.35 -2.88 -14.15
CA HIS A 98 2.03 -2.34 -14.47
C HIS A 98 1.19 -2.09 -13.21
N MET A 99 1.24 -2.98 -12.21
CA MET A 99 0.57 -2.74 -10.92
C MET A 99 1.12 -1.50 -10.21
N CYS A 100 2.44 -1.31 -10.20
CA CYS A 100 3.07 -0.12 -9.62
C CYS A 100 2.62 1.17 -10.33
N CYS A 101 2.60 1.17 -11.66
CA CYS A 101 2.10 2.30 -12.46
C CYS A 101 0.63 2.61 -12.15
N LEU A 102 -0.22 1.58 -12.08
CA LEU A 102 -1.64 1.71 -11.74
C LEU A 102 -1.83 2.33 -10.36
N LEU A 103 -1.15 1.83 -9.34
CA LEU A 103 -1.20 2.35 -7.99
C LEU A 103 -0.81 3.83 -7.95
N ASN A 104 0.29 4.19 -8.61
CA ASN A 104 0.77 5.57 -8.63
C ASN A 104 -0.20 6.51 -9.34
N ALA A 105 -0.71 6.11 -10.51
CA ALA A 105 -1.68 6.90 -11.27
C ALA A 105 -2.99 7.14 -10.48
N LEU A 106 -3.49 6.09 -9.82
CA LEU A 106 -4.69 6.18 -9.01
C LEU A 106 -4.51 7.08 -7.78
N TRP A 107 -3.33 7.05 -7.13
CA TRP A 107 -3.04 7.96 -6.02
C TRP A 107 -2.95 9.41 -6.48
N ALA A 108 -2.20 9.68 -7.53
CA ALA A 108 -2.02 11.04 -8.06
C ALA A 108 -3.34 11.72 -8.47
N GLN A 109 -4.35 10.93 -8.84
CA GLN A 109 -5.66 11.42 -9.26
C GLN A 109 -6.74 11.27 -8.18
N HIS A 110 -6.35 10.79 -6.98
CA HIS A 110 -7.34 10.42 -5.97
C HIS A 110 -8.01 11.62 -5.32
N HIS A 111 -7.24 12.62 -4.93
CA HIS A 111 -7.72 13.81 -4.23
C HIS A 111 -6.77 14.99 -4.42
N ALA A 112 -7.24 16.21 -4.23
CA ALA A 112 -6.40 17.42 -4.34
C ALA A 112 -5.24 17.48 -3.33
N GLN A 113 -5.31 16.75 -2.23
CA GLN A 113 -4.24 16.66 -1.22
C GLN A 113 -3.25 15.51 -1.47
N THR A 114 -3.52 14.61 -2.42
CA THR A 114 -2.58 13.54 -2.78
C THR A 114 -1.51 14.08 -3.72
N ALA A 115 -0.27 13.65 -3.54
CA ALA A 115 0.85 14.17 -4.33
C ALA A 115 0.79 13.67 -5.79
N PRO A 116 1.33 14.46 -6.74
CA PRO A 116 1.42 14.06 -8.13
C PRO A 116 2.37 12.87 -8.33
N LEU A 117 2.27 12.22 -9.48
CA LEU A 117 3.07 11.04 -9.88
C LEU A 117 4.56 11.14 -9.52
N THR A 118 5.15 12.30 -9.79
CA THR A 118 6.59 12.53 -9.64
C THR A 118 7.08 12.58 -8.19
N LYS A 119 6.18 12.70 -7.22
CA LYS A 119 6.53 12.77 -5.79
C LYS A 119 6.34 11.45 -5.06
N ASN A 120 5.61 10.51 -5.64
CA ASN A 120 5.42 9.19 -5.06
C ASN A 120 6.50 8.24 -5.56
N TRP A 121 6.73 7.18 -4.83
CA TRP A 121 7.67 6.15 -5.23
C TRP A 121 7.03 4.78 -5.02
N ILE A 122 6.65 4.12 -6.12
CA ILE A 122 6.03 2.79 -6.09
C ILE A 122 6.79 1.93 -7.11
N MET A 123 7.32 0.80 -6.67
CA MET A 123 8.22 -0.02 -7.46
C MET A 123 8.15 -1.50 -7.10
N PRO A 124 8.53 -2.39 -8.02
CA PRO A 124 8.77 -3.79 -7.70
C PRO A 124 9.90 -3.91 -6.66
N VAL A 125 9.76 -4.84 -5.74
CA VAL A 125 10.74 -5.08 -4.69
C VAL A 125 11.86 -5.96 -5.20
N GLN A 126 13.12 -5.52 -5.03
CA GLN A 126 14.32 -6.29 -5.33
C GLN A 126 14.94 -6.91 -4.07
N ASP A 127 14.95 -6.17 -2.97
CA ASP A 127 15.49 -6.60 -1.69
C ASP A 127 14.41 -6.45 -0.59
N ARG A 128 13.78 -7.57 -0.24
CA ARG A 128 12.73 -7.60 0.77
C ARG A 128 13.25 -7.26 2.17
N ALA A 129 14.48 -7.68 2.50
CA ALA A 129 15.04 -7.43 3.81
C ALA A 129 15.32 -5.94 4.03
N ALA A 130 15.91 -5.28 3.03
CA ALA A 130 16.12 -3.84 3.06
C ALA A 130 14.78 -3.07 3.18
N VAL A 131 13.76 -3.46 2.41
CA VAL A 131 12.45 -2.81 2.46
C VAL A 131 11.76 -3.06 3.80
N ALA A 132 11.76 -4.28 4.34
CA ALA A 132 11.15 -4.58 5.65
C ALA A 132 11.81 -3.75 6.77
N GLY A 133 13.14 -3.62 6.76
CA GLY A 133 13.87 -2.75 7.67
C GLY A 133 13.53 -1.28 7.50
N TYR A 134 13.30 -0.83 6.26
CA TYR A 134 12.96 0.55 5.94
C TYR A 134 11.54 0.93 6.38
N VAL A 135 10.53 0.14 6.06
CA VAL A 135 9.13 0.48 6.42
C VAL A 135 8.88 0.42 7.91
N THR A 136 9.69 -0.32 8.66
CA THR A 136 9.59 -0.44 10.11
C THR A 136 10.52 0.50 10.88
N HIS A 137 11.31 1.35 10.18
CA HIS A 137 12.39 2.09 10.86
C HIS A 137 11.86 3.12 11.88
N GLU A 138 10.69 3.71 11.70
CA GLU A 138 10.11 4.65 12.67
C GLU A 138 9.45 3.97 13.89
N TYR A 139 9.37 2.64 13.92
CA TYR A 139 8.75 1.90 15.02
C TYR A 139 9.42 2.19 16.38
N TRP A 140 10.73 2.41 16.37
CA TRP A 140 11.47 2.75 17.60
C TRP A 140 10.97 4.06 18.23
N ARG A 141 10.47 5.01 17.43
CA ARG A 141 9.96 6.31 17.86
C ARG A 141 8.44 6.25 18.13
N MET A 142 7.69 5.74 17.18
CA MET A 142 6.22 5.78 17.18
C MET A 142 5.59 4.53 17.82
N GLY A 143 6.34 3.42 17.93
CA GLY A 143 5.78 2.16 18.38
C GLY A 143 4.71 1.63 17.42
N SER A 144 3.65 1.01 17.95
CA SER A 144 2.53 0.47 17.19
C SER A 144 1.79 1.52 16.34
N ASP A 145 1.90 2.81 16.68
CA ASP A 145 1.29 3.89 15.89
C ASP A 145 1.89 4.02 14.49
N THR A 146 3.03 3.41 14.23
CA THR A 146 3.58 3.26 12.88
C THR A 146 2.68 2.42 11.99
N ILE A 147 2.02 1.40 12.54
CA ILE A 147 1.18 0.49 11.77
C ILE A 147 -0.21 1.11 11.61
N LEU A 148 -0.72 1.11 10.39
CA LEU A 148 -2.09 1.50 10.08
C LEU A 148 -2.95 0.24 9.97
N ASP A 149 -3.14 -0.45 11.09
CA ASP A 149 -3.78 -1.77 11.20
C ASP A 149 -5.14 -1.84 10.53
N GLU A 150 -5.98 -0.80 10.68
CA GLU A 150 -7.28 -0.71 10.02
C GLU A 150 -7.21 -0.67 8.47
N LEU A 151 -6.03 -0.40 7.90
CA LEU A 151 -5.77 -0.37 6.47
C LEU A 151 -4.95 -1.57 6.00
N CYS A 152 -4.41 -2.33 6.93
CA CYS A 152 -3.76 -3.59 6.64
C CYS A 152 -4.80 -4.67 6.32
N TRP A 153 -4.43 -5.57 5.42
CA TRP A 153 -5.25 -6.72 5.09
C TRP A 153 -4.33 -7.90 4.87
N ASP A 154 -4.45 -8.88 5.73
CA ASP A 154 -3.70 -10.12 5.66
C ASP A 154 -4.61 -11.26 5.22
N GLN A 155 -4.11 -12.16 4.37
CA GLN A 155 -4.85 -13.31 3.88
C GLN A 155 -3.99 -14.56 3.86
N THR A 156 -4.60 -15.70 4.10
CA THR A 156 -3.93 -16.98 3.97
C THR A 156 -3.63 -17.32 2.51
N LEU A 157 -2.52 -18.04 2.26
CA LEU A 157 -2.01 -18.33 0.92
C LEU A 157 -3.01 -19.05 0.00
N SER A 158 -3.88 -19.91 0.53
CA SER A 158 -4.86 -20.68 -0.25
C SER A 158 -5.95 -19.79 -0.87
N ASP A 159 -6.37 -18.75 -0.15
CA ASP A 159 -7.40 -17.82 -0.62
C ASP A 159 -6.83 -16.85 -1.66
N THR A 160 -5.52 -16.57 -1.58
CA THR A 160 -4.81 -15.62 -2.43
C THR A 160 -4.74 -16.09 -3.89
N MET A 161 -4.45 -17.37 -4.15
CA MET A 161 -4.28 -17.88 -5.53
C MET A 161 -5.59 -17.89 -6.32
N ALA A 162 -6.70 -18.33 -5.71
CA ALA A 162 -8.02 -18.29 -6.35
C ALA A 162 -8.48 -16.85 -6.62
N GLN A 163 -8.18 -15.95 -5.71
CA GLN A 163 -8.50 -14.53 -5.83
C GLN A 163 -7.67 -13.85 -6.92
N TYR A 164 -6.40 -14.21 -7.08
CA TYR A 164 -5.56 -13.65 -8.16
C TYR A 164 -6.02 -14.06 -9.54
N ALA A 165 -6.45 -15.30 -9.73
CA ALA A 165 -7.01 -15.73 -11.00
C ALA A 165 -8.27 -14.93 -11.36
N HIS A 166 -9.15 -14.72 -10.37
CA HIS A 166 -10.34 -13.89 -10.52
C HIS A 166 -10.00 -12.42 -10.76
N ALA A 167 -9.02 -11.87 -10.04
CA ALA A 167 -8.54 -10.50 -10.18
C ALA A 167 -8.02 -10.23 -11.59
N GLN A 168 -7.18 -11.10 -12.13
CA GLN A 168 -6.62 -10.95 -13.47
C GLN A 168 -7.71 -10.93 -14.54
N GLN A 169 -8.71 -11.81 -14.44
CA GLN A 169 -9.82 -11.85 -15.38
C GLN A 169 -10.67 -10.56 -15.28
N THR A 170 -11.02 -10.15 -14.07
CA THR A 170 -11.84 -8.95 -13.83
C THR A 170 -11.12 -7.69 -14.29
N TYR A 171 -9.83 -7.58 -13.98
CA TYR A 171 -9.02 -6.44 -14.38
C TYR A 171 -8.88 -6.31 -15.90
N ARG A 172 -8.66 -7.43 -16.62
CA ARG A 172 -8.63 -7.44 -18.09
C ARG A 172 -9.93 -6.92 -18.70
N ILE A 173 -11.08 -7.33 -18.16
CA ILE A 173 -12.39 -6.87 -18.61
C ILE A 173 -12.56 -5.38 -18.35
N GLN A 174 -12.20 -4.92 -17.16
CA GLN A 174 -12.32 -3.51 -16.78
C GLN A 174 -11.37 -2.61 -17.56
N ARG A 175 -10.12 -3.06 -17.80
CA ARG A 175 -9.15 -2.33 -18.62
C ARG A 175 -9.64 -2.16 -20.06
N ALA A 176 -10.30 -3.17 -20.62
CA ALA A 176 -10.88 -3.10 -21.97
C ALA A 176 -12.03 -2.06 -22.03
N ALA A 177 -12.77 -1.86 -20.93
CA ALA A 177 -13.90 -0.95 -20.81
C ALA A 177 -13.55 0.44 -20.25
N SER A 178 -12.28 0.67 -19.86
CA SER A 178 -11.88 1.84 -19.03
C SER A 178 -11.37 3.02 -19.83
N PRO A 179 -11.42 4.25 -19.23
CA PRO A 179 -10.92 5.48 -19.85
C PRO A 179 -9.45 5.38 -20.28
N LEU A 180 -9.10 6.16 -21.29
CA LEU A 180 -7.76 6.18 -21.93
C LEU A 180 -6.57 6.28 -20.94
N TRP A 181 -6.71 7.00 -19.82
CA TRP A 181 -5.63 7.16 -18.84
C TRP A 181 -5.24 5.86 -18.11
N LEU A 182 -6.18 4.94 -17.90
CA LEU A 182 -5.89 3.61 -17.35
C LEU A 182 -5.13 2.73 -18.36
N ARG A 183 -5.26 3.04 -19.67
CA ARG A 183 -4.57 2.33 -20.75
C ARG A 183 -3.16 2.86 -20.99
N GLN A 184 -2.89 4.11 -20.59
CA GLN A 184 -1.62 4.82 -20.79
C GLN A 184 -0.67 4.69 -19.59
N ALA A 185 -1.06 4.00 -18.53
CA ALA A 185 -0.19 3.69 -17.37
C ALA A 185 0.75 2.50 -17.68
N GLN A 186 1.24 2.44 -18.94
CA GLN A 186 2.31 1.55 -19.38
C GLN A 186 3.63 2.29 -19.41
#